data_8e382d8f230ddfca5a868bdb0d0736f9
#
_entry.id   8e382d8f230ddfca5a868bdb0d0736f9
#
_cell.length_a   1.000
_cell.length_b   1.000
_cell.length_c   1.000
_cell.angle_alpha   90.00
_cell.angle_beta   90.00
_cell.angle_gamma   90.00
#
_symmetry.space_group_name_H-M   'P 1'
#
loop_
_entity.id
_entity.type
_entity.pdbx_description
1 polymer ?
#
loop_
_entity_poly.entity_id
_entity_poly.type
_entity_poly.pdbx_seq_one_letter_code
_entity_poly.pdbx_strand_id
1 'polypeptide(L)'
;MFLIDCHAHLTPRSLPPDTDLTSYLAQLAKASPSLGAILTVTEEWEDIRWMENWQGPAPDTKLLPLLLPMVGIHPVQPLPGGKVRSAVPEDLEGLEDLVNRIKGRLIGLGEVGLDFSPHIIQAHRDHQAPEPCSADQVKENQRRVFRAQIRLALSTGLPLNVHSRQAGHHALTLLREEGATPVLMHAFDGRPAVVRQGLMDGHYFSIAPSILRDPGMERLARLVPLDRLVLETDSPALGPKAGESNHPANLTISLQEVARVKGVSIEEVAKATLNNSLRLFPNLRYHLDSHISSNSPC
;
A
#
# COMPACT_ATOMS: atom_id res chain seq x y z
N MET A 1 -8.44 -7.70 -20.16
CA MET A 1 -7.90 -6.58 -19.36
C MET A 1 -7.39 -7.18 -18.07
N PHE A 2 -6.20 -6.77 -17.59
CA PHE A 2 -5.59 -7.29 -16.36
C PHE A 2 -5.26 -6.11 -15.45
N LEU A 3 -5.80 -6.09 -14.24
CA LEU A 3 -5.67 -5.02 -13.27
C LEU A 3 -4.88 -5.49 -12.06
N ILE A 4 -4.12 -4.58 -11.47
CA ILE A 4 -3.37 -4.79 -10.24
C ILE A 4 -3.85 -3.77 -9.21
N ASP A 5 -4.31 -4.27 -8.07
CA ASP A 5 -4.52 -3.46 -6.88
C ASP A 5 -3.17 -3.28 -6.18
N CYS A 6 -2.61 -2.08 -6.26
CA CYS A 6 -1.25 -1.81 -5.77
C CYS A 6 -1.18 -1.55 -4.26
N HIS A 7 -2.33 -1.50 -3.57
CA HIS A 7 -2.39 -1.33 -2.13
C HIS A 7 -3.75 -1.76 -1.57
N ALA A 8 -3.75 -2.81 -0.78
CA ALA A 8 -4.92 -3.26 -0.02
C ALA A 8 -4.49 -3.97 1.26
N HIS A 9 -5.31 -3.91 2.31
CA HIS A 9 -5.12 -4.63 3.55
C HIS A 9 -5.96 -5.92 3.50
N LEU A 10 -5.34 -7.04 3.16
CA LEU A 10 -5.97 -8.36 3.11
C LEU A 10 -5.25 -9.34 4.04
N THR A 11 -5.26 -9.03 5.32
CA THR A 11 -4.85 -9.92 6.40
C THR A 11 -6.08 -10.42 7.17
N PRO A 12 -6.00 -11.48 7.97
CA PRO A 12 -7.17 -11.96 8.74
C PRO A 12 -7.86 -10.86 9.56
N ARG A 13 -7.07 -9.91 10.05
CA ARG A 13 -7.56 -8.77 10.86
C ARG A 13 -8.42 -7.80 10.06
N SER A 14 -8.15 -7.64 8.78
CA SER A 14 -8.84 -6.69 7.89
C SER A 14 -10.01 -7.30 7.12
N LEU A 15 -10.12 -8.65 7.11
CA LEU A 15 -11.23 -9.34 6.50
C LEU A 15 -12.50 -9.25 7.38
N PRO A 16 -13.71 -9.38 6.77
CA PRO A 16 -14.94 -9.53 7.55
C PRO A 16 -14.84 -10.72 8.51
N PRO A 17 -15.44 -10.65 9.71
CA PRO A 17 -15.43 -11.75 10.66
C PRO A 17 -15.84 -13.08 10.02
N ASP A 18 -15.21 -14.16 10.44
CA ASP A 18 -15.48 -15.54 9.98
C ASP A 18 -15.29 -15.75 8.45
N THR A 19 -14.55 -14.87 7.81
CA THR A 19 -14.28 -14.95 6.37
C THR A 19 -12.96 -15.69 6.11
N ASP A 20 -13.04 -16.84 5.43
CA ASP A 20 -11.86 -17.51 4.89
C ASP A 20 -11.32 -16.76 3.69
N LEU A 21 -10.01 -16.49 3.68
CA LEU A 21 -9.35 -15.70 2.63
C LEU A 21 -9.50 -16.35 1.24
N THR A 22 -9.41 -17.67 1.13
CA THR A 22 -9.55 -18.36 -0.16
C THR A 22 -10.95 -18.17 -0.74
N SER A 23 -11.97 -18.30 0.09
CA SER A 23 -13.36 -18.05 -0.27
C SER A 23 -13.58 -16.57 -0.65
N TYR A 24 -12.94 -15.65 0.06
CA TYR A 24 -12.99 -14.22 -0.27
C TYR A 24 -12.37 -13.92 -1.63
N LEU A 25 -11.17 -14.44 -1.90
CA LEU A 25 -10.51 -14.29 -3.21
C LEU A 25 -11.36 -14.90 -4.34
N ALA A 26 -12.03 -16.03 -4.11
CA ALA A 26 -12.95 -16.64 -5.09
C ALA A 26 -14.17 -15.73 -5.38
N GLN A 27 -14.69 -15.06 -4.37
CA GLN A 27 -15.77 -14.07 -4.55
C GLN A 27 -15.26 -12.86 -5.35
N LEU A 28 -14.06 -12.36 -5.06
CA LEU A 28 -13.43 -11.26 -5.80
C LEU A 28 -13.23 -11.60 -7.27
N ALA A 29 -12.75 -12.81 -7.58
CA ALA A 29 -12.59 -13.28 -8.97
C ALA A 29 -13.90 -13.26 -9.76
N LYS A 30 -15.02 -13.60 -9.13
CA LYS A 30 -16.36 -13.53 -9.75
C LYS A 30 -16.84 -12.08 -9.90
N ALA A 31 -16.63 -11.24 -8.90
CA ALA A 31 -17.07 -9.85 -8.90
C ALA A 31 -16.25 -8.97 -9.86
N SER A 32 -14.97 -9.26 -10.01
CA SER A 32 -14.04 -8.49 -10.87
C SER A 32 -13.07 -9.43 -11.61
N PRO A 33 -13.52 -10.05 -12.71
CA PRO A 33 -12.71 -11.01 -13.48
C PRO A 33 -11.41 -10.41 -14.07
N SER A 34 -11.32 -9.09 -14.13
CA SER A 34 -10.12 -8.37 -14.57
C SER A 34 -9.08 -8.14 -13.48
N LEU A 35 -9.43 -8.35 -12.20
CA LEU A 35 -8.50 -8.22 -11.08
C LEU A 35 -7.54 -9.43 -11.06
N GLY A 36 -6.31 -9.20 -11.44
CA GLY A 36 -5.31 -10.27 -11.59
C GLY A 36 -4.36 -10.41 -10.42
N ALA A 37 -4.06 -9.31 -9.71
CA ALA A 37 -3.21 -9.34 -8.53
C ALA A 37 -3.60 -8.24 -7.53
N ILE A 38 -3.31 -8.52 -6.26
CA ILE A 38 -3.50 -7.62 -5.12
C ILE A 38 -2.18 -7.58 -4.35
N LEU A 39 -1.59 -6.39 -4.24
CA LEU A 39 -0.42 -6.17 -3.41
C LEU A 39 -0.93 -5.86 -2.00
N THR A 40 -0.81 -6.86 -1.10
CA THR A 40 -1.29 -6.70 0.26
C THR A 40 -0.18 -6.21 1.17
N VAL A 41 -0.48 -5.19 1.95
CA VAL A 41 0.45 -4.55 2.89
C VAL A 41 0.16 -4.98 4.33
N THR A 42 1.16 -4.86 5.18
CA THR A 42 1.02 -5.07 6.63
C THR A 42 1.13 -3.74 7.38
N GLU A 43 0.53 -3.68 8.56
CA GLU A 43 0.61 -2.51 9.43
C GLU A 43 1.45 -2.79 10.68
N GLU A 44 1.37 -4.01 11.22
CA GLU A 44 1.97 -4.42 12.49
C GLU A 44 2.51 -5.85 12.47
N TRP A 45 3.15 -6.26 13.57
CA TRP A 45 3.78 -7.57 13.70
C TRP A 45 2.83 -8.76 13.57
N GLU A 46 1.57 -8.65 13.94
CA GLU A 46 0.59 -9.74 13.77
C GLU A 46 0.36 -10.03 12.29
N ASP A 47 0.16 -8.99 11.48
CA ASP A 47 0.04 -9.11 10.02
C ASP A 47 1.31 -9.67 9.40
N ILE A 48 2.49 -9.18 9.84
CA ILE A 48 3.80 -9.64 9.32
C ILE A 48 4.01 -11.13 9.59
N ARG A 49 3.72 -11.59 10.81
CA ARG A 49 3.83 -13.02 11.16
C ARG A 49 2.86 -13.90 10.39
N TRP A 50 1.65 -13.41 10.17
CA TRP A 50 0.68 -14.10 9.32
C TRP A 50 1.22 -14.19 7.88
N MET A 51 1.74 -13.11 7.34
CA MET A 51 2.28 -13.04 5.99
C MET A 51 3.53 -13.93 5.80
N GLU A 52 4.38 -14.03 6.81
CA GLU A 52 5.54 -14.94 6.80
C GLU A 52 5.11 -16.39 6.62
N ASN A 53 4.01 -16.78 7.25
CA ASN A 53 3.48 -18.14 7.20
C ASN A 53 2.53 -18.39 6.01
N TRP A 54 2.12 -17.36 5.30
CA TRP A 54 1.24 -17.48 4.15
C TRP A 54 1.95 -18.17 2.98
N GLN A 55 1.43 -19.32 2.55
CA GLN A 55 2.00 -20.16 1.47
C GLN A 55 1.30 -19.93 0.12
N GLY A 56 0.42 -18.91 0.02
CA GLY A 56 -0.43 -18.72 -1.14
C GLY A 56 -1.76 -19.50 -1.04
N PRO A 57 -2.70 -19.24 -1.95
CA PRO A 57 -3.93 -19.99 -2.04
C PRO A 57 -3.65 -21.45 -2.44
N ALA A 58 -4.57 -22.37 -2.12
CA ALA A 58 -4.42 -23.78 -2.49
C ALA A 58 -4.19 -23.98 -3.99
N PRO A 59 -3.43 -25.00 -4.42
CA PRO A 59 -3.02 -25.22 -5.81
C PRO A 59 -4.14 -25.26 -6.86
N ASP A 60 -5.35 -25.61 -6.46
CA ASP A 60 -6.52 -25.72 -7.35
C ASP A 60 -7.22 -24.37 -7.63
N THR A 61 -6.69 -23.26 -7.11
CA THR A 61 -7.31 -21.92 -7.22
C THR A 61 -6.76 -21.09 -8.37
N LYS A 62 -6.52 -21.71 -9.51
CA LYS A 62 -5.86 -21.14 -10.71
C LYS A 62 -6.50 -19.87 -11.27
N LEU A 63 -7.73 -19.55 -10.89
CA LEU A 63 -8.48 -18.38 -11.39
C LEU A 63 -8.62 -17.24 -10.36
N LEU A 64 -7.95 -17.34 -9.20
CA LEU A 64 -8.02 -16.31 -8.18
C LEU A 64 -7.01 -15.20 -8.45
N PRO A 65 -7.29 -13.93 -8.06
CA PRO A 65 -6.25 -12.90 -8.09
C PRO A 65 -5.10 -13.32 -7.20
N LEU A 66 -3.87 -13.09 -7.67
CA LEU A 66 -2.68 -13.34 -6.87
C LEU A 66 -2.65 -12.38 -5.68
N LEU A 67 -2.50 -12.91 -4.47
CA LEU A 67 -2.23 -12.12 -3.29
C LEU A 67 -0.71 -12.09 -3.08
N LEU A 68 -0.13 -10.90 -3.17
CA LEU A 68 1.32 -10.71 -3.19
C LEU A 68 1.76 -9.83 -2.03
N PRO A 69 2.66 -10.31 -1.16
CA PRO A 69 2.94 -9.67 0.12
C PRO A 69 3.92 -8.49 0.02
N MET A 70 3.62 -7.46 0.79
CA MET A 70 4.55 -6.42 1.25
C MET A 70 4.54 -6.41 2.78
N VAL A 71 5.69 -6.25 3.41
CA VAL A 71 5.77 -6.15 4.87
C VAL A 71 6.37 -4.82 5.29
N GLY A 72 5.84 -4.26 6.38
CA GLY A 72 6.30 -2.99 6.95
C GLY A 72 5.63 -2.70 8.28
N ILE A 73 6.22 -1.78 9.02
CA ILE A 73 5.68 -1.21 10.26
C ILE A 73 5.06 0.14 9.89
N HIS A 74 3.74 0.19 9.97
CA HIS A 74 2.94 1.40 9.71
C HIS A 74 3.22 2.48 10.77
N PRO A 75 3.18 3.78 10.44
CA PRO A 75 3.43 4.85 11.42
C PRO A 75 2.39 4.91 12.55
N VAL A 76 1.25 4.27 12.41
CA VAL A 76 0.22 4.13 13.46
C VAL A 76 0.15 2.67 13.87
N GLN A 77 0.39 2.41 15.14
CA GLN A 77 0.38 1.07 15.71
C GLN A 77 -0.84 0.87 16.63
N PRO A 78 -1.52 -0.28 16.55
CA PRO A 78 -2.66 -0.56 17.41
C PRO A 78 -2.24 -0.81 18.86
N LEU A 79 -3.18 -0.57 19.75
CA LEU A 79 -3.12 -0.88 21.16
C LEU A 79 -4.39 -1.64 21.58
N PRO A 80 -4.35 -2.38 22.70
CA PRO A 80 -5.53 -3.05 23.24
C PRO A 80 -6.73 -2.09 23.41
N GLY A 81 -7.93 -2.60 23.14
CA GLY A 81 -9.17 -1.83 23.28
C GLY A 81 -9.44 -0.84 22.14
N GLY A 82 -8.89 -1.05 20.95
CA GLY A 82 -9.10 -0.21 19.76
C GLY A 82 -8.41 1.15 19.81
N LYS A 83 -7.48 1.32 20.74
CA LYS A 83 -6.65 2.51 20.84
C LYS A 83 -5.47 2.41 19.84
N VAL A 84 -4.81 3.55 19.61
CA VAL A 84 -3.64 3.63 18.72
C VAL A 84 -2.53 4.44 19.36
N ARG A 85 -1.30 4.21 18.89
CA ARG A 85 -0.13 5.03 19.17
C ARG A 85 0.68 5.26 17.90
N SER A 86 1.60 6.17 17.97
CA SER A 86 2.64 6.34 16.94
C SER A 86 3.68 5.22 17.03
N ALA A 87 4.23 4.81 15.89
CA ALA A 87 5.34 3.87 15.85
C ALA A 87 6.59 4.42 16.55
N VAL A 88 7.36 3.52 17.17
CA VAL A 88 8.61 3.80 17.84
C VAL A 88 9.72 2.88 17.32
N PRO A 89 11.01 3.23 17.47
CA PRO A 89 12.11 2.42 16.94
C PRO A 89 12.10 0.95 17.39
N GLU A 90 11.59 0.68 18.57
CA GLU A 90 11.46 -0.66 19.16
C GLU A 90 10.51 -1.57 18.35
N ASP A 91 9.57 -0.99 17.61
CA ASP A 91 8.67 -1.74 16.73
C ASP A 91 9.40 -2.41 15.55
N LEU A 92 10.64 -2.00 15.27
CA LEU A 92 11.47 -2.58 14.20
C LEU A 92 12.25 -3.84 14.63
N GLU A 93 12.21 -4.21 15.91
CA GLU A 93 12.98 -5.34 16.41
C GLU A 93 12.65 -6.63 15.65
N GLY A 94 13.65 -7.24 14.99
CA GLY A 94 13.51 -8.46 14.20
C GLY A 94 13.01 -8.26 12.75
N LEU A 95 12.60 -7.05 12.34
CA LEU A 95 12.07 -6.81 11.00
C LEU A 95 13.13 -7.07 9.91
N GLU A 96 14.36 -6.62 10.11
CA GLU A 96 15.46 -6.81 9.15
C GLU A 96 15.75 -8.29 8.91
N ASP A 97 15.84 -9.08 9.97
CA ASP A 97 16.09 -10.53 9.90
C ASP A 97 14.94 -11.25 9.16
N LEU A 98 13.70 -10.88 9.47
CA LEU A 98 12.53 -11.44 8.81
C LEU A 98 12.54 -11.10 7.31
N VAL A 99 12.70 -9.84 6.96
CA VAL A 99 12.73 -9.39 5.55
C VAL A 99 13.83 -10.10 4.79
N ASN A 100 15.06 -10.19 5.33
CA ASN A 100 16.16 -10.91 4.69
C ASN A 100 15.86 -12.40 4.46
N ARG A 101 15.13 -13.03 5.37
CA ARG A 101 14.72 -14.44 5.26
C ARG A 101 13.69 -14.68 4.17
N ILE A 102 12.71 -13.75 3.98
CA ILE A 102 11.59 -13.95 3.05
C ILE A 102 11.60 -13.02 1.83
N LYS A 103 12.62 -12.18 1.63
CA LYS A 103 12.67 -11.16 0.56
C LYS A 103 12.38 -11.69 -0.84
N GLY A 104 12.70 -12.94 -1.13
CA GLY A 104 12.41 -13.57 -2.43
C GLY A 104 10.92 -13.76 -2.71
N ARG A 105 10.07 -13.64 -1.69
CA ARG A 105 8.60 -13.73 -1.79
C ARG A 105 7.94 -12.35 -1.79
N LEU A 106 8.66 -11.31 -1.35
CA LEU A 106 8.12 -9.96 -1.19
C LEU A 106 8.11 -9.20 -2.51
N ILE A 107 7.04 -8.45 -2.73
CA ILE A 107 6.95 -7.49 -3.83
C ILE A 107 7.59 -6.15 -3.44
N GLY A 108 7.56 -5.79 -2.17
CA GLY A 108 8.09 -4.55 -1.65
C GLY A 108 8.06 -4.49 -0.13
N LEU A 109 8.45 -3.35 0.42
CA LEU A 109 8.21 -3.01 1.82
C LEU A 109 7.02 -2.04 1.91
N GLY A 110 6.04 -2.36 2.72
CA GLY A 110 4.80 -1.60 2.90
C GLY A 110 3.81 -2.29 3.85
N GLU A 111 3.03 -1.50 4.54
CA GLU A 111 2.93 -0.06 4.48
C GLU A 111 3.93 0.58 5.44
N VAL A 112 4.66 1.57 4.97
CA VAL A 112 5.67 2.28 5.76
C VAL A 112 5.48 3.79 5.59
N GLY A 113 5.99 4.63 6.50
CA GLY A 113 5.91 6.06 6.27
C GLY A 113 5.69 6.92 7.50
N LEU A 114 4.89 7.99 7.32
CA LEU A 114 4.62 9.01 8.33
C LEU A 114 3.13 9.35 8.43
N ASP A 115 2.62 9.45 9.64
CA ASP A 115 1.30 10.02 9.94
C ASP A 115 1.43 11.12 11.02
N PHE A 116 1.32 12.38 10.61
CA PHE A 116 1.39 13.53 11.50
C PHE A 116 0.01 14.08 11.85
N SER A 117 -1.04 13.27 11.71
CA SER A 117 -2.38 13.64 12.12
C SER A 117 -2.41 14.01 13.62
N PRO A 118 -3.04 15.13 14.01
CA PRO A 118 -3.03 15.59 15.39
C PRO A 118 -3.58 14.57 16.39
N HIS A 119 -4.59 13.79 16.00
CA HIS A 119 -5.18 12.77 16.86
C HIS A 119 -4.22 11.59 17.11
N ILE A 120 -3.34 11.20 16.14
CA ILE A 120 -2.32 10.16 16.32
C ILE A 120 -1.23 10.66 17.26
N ILE A 121 -0.74 11.89 17.03
CA ILE A 121 0.26 12.50 17.89
C ILE A 121 -0.24 12.62 19.34
N GLN A 122 -1.49 13.02 19.53
CA GLN A 122 -2.08 13.14 20.87
C GLN A 122 -2.32 11.75 21.50
N ALA A 123 -2.86 10.78 20.75
CA ALA A 123 -3.09 9.43 21.26
C ALA A 123 -1.79 8.77 21.76
N HIS A 124 -0.67 8.95 21.05
CA HIS A 124 0.62 8.45 21.50
C HIS A 124 1.03 9.07 22.86
N ARG A 125 0.88 10.38 23.01
CA ARG A 125 1.21 11.11 24.25
C ARG A 125 0.36 10.68 25.43
N ASP A 126 -0.92 10.38 25.19
CA ASP A 126 -1.88 9.97 26.23
C ASP A 126 -1.62 8.54 26.75
N HIS A 127 -0.91 7.72 25.97
CA HIS A 127 -0.68 6.31 26.30
C HIS A 127 0.75 5.96 26.71
N GLN A 128 1.67 6.89 26.62
CA GLN A 128 3.03 6.72 27.15
C GLN A 128 3.15 7.32 28.56
N ALA A 129 3.05 6.46 29.60
CA ALA A 129 3.45 6.79 30.96
C ALA A 129 4.83 6.17 31.24
N PRO A 130 5.69 6.78 32.07
CA PRO A 130 5.44 7.91 32.98
C PRO A 130 5.97 9.28 32.51
N GLU A 131 6.66 9.39 31.38
CA GLU A 131 7.23 10.67 30.94
C GLU A 131 6.46 11.28 29.75
N PRO A 132 6.06 12.58 29.80
CA PRO A 132 5.35 13.22 28.71
C PRO A 132 6.27 13.40 27.50
N CYS A 133 6.01 12.62 26.43
CA CYS A 133 6.66 12.78 25.15
C CYS A 133 6.13 14.04 24.43
N SER A 134 7.04 14.89 23.92
CA SER A 134 6.61 16.04 23.10
C SER A 134 6.09 15.60 21.73
N ALA A 135 5.24 16.43 21.10
CA ALA A 135 4.78 16.16 19.74
C ALA A 135 5.93 16.04 18.72
N ASP A 136 7.02 16.80 18.91
CA ASP A 136 8.19 16.73 18.05
C ASP A 136 8.97 15.43 18.26
N GLN A 137 9.03 14.92 19.49
CA GLN A 137 9.62 13.62 19.78
C GLN A 137 8.83 12.48 19.12
N VAL A 138 7.50 12.54 19.17
CA VAL A 138 6.63 11.55 18.49
C VAL A 138 6.90 11.54 16.99
N LYS A 139 6.95 12.70 16.35
CA LYS A 139 7.26 12.83 14.92
C LYS A 139 8.67 12.35 14.59
N GLU A 140 9.64 12.61 15.47
CA GLU A 140 11.01 12.15 15.26
C GLU A 140 11.12 10.63 15.38
N ASN A 141 10.40 9.99 16.28
CA ASN A 141 10.32 8.54 16.35
C ASN A 141 9.78 7.94 15.05
N GLN A 142 8.70 8.47 14.50
CA GLN A 142 8.19 8.03 13.19
C GLN A 142 9.24 8.23 12.07
N ARG A 143 9.97 9.35 12.05
CA ARG A 143 11.05 9.57 11.05
C ARG A 143 12.15 8.52 11.20
N ARG A 144 12.54 8.17 12.42
CA ARG A 144 13.56 7.14 12.68
C ARG A 144 13.08 5.77 12.18
N VAL A 145 11.83 5.40 12.47
CA VAL A 145 11.21 4.15 12.00
C VAL A 145 11.16 4.12 10.48
N PHE A 146 10.69 5.18 9.85
CA PHE A 146 10.60 5.25 8.39
C PHE A 146 11.98 5.22 7.73
N ARG A 147 12.95 5.98 8.25
CA ARG A 147 14.33 5.98 7.74
C ARG A 147 14.99 4.61 7.80
N ALA A 148 14.80 3.86 8.88
CA ALA A 148 15.30 2.50 9.00
C ALA A 148 14.69 1.58 7.93
N GLN A 149 13.40 1.68 7.67
CA GLN A 149 12.73 0.89 6.65
C GLN A 149 13.11 1.32 5.21
N ILE A 150 13.37 2.61 4.97
CA ILE A 150 13.96 3.07 3.69
C ILE A 150 15.32 2.39 3.46
N ARG A 151 16.19 2.39 4.46
CA ARG A 151 17.52 1.76 4.35
C ARG A 151 17.43 0.26 4.13
N LEU A 152 16.48 -0.42 4.80
CA LEU A 152 16.21 -1.84 4.61
C LEU A 152 15.71 -2.11 3.17
N ALA A 153 14.84 -1.26 2.63
CA ALA A 153 14.37 -1.36 1.26
C ALA A 153 15.53 -1.24 0.26
N LEU A 154 16.41 -0.25 0.46
CA LEU A 154 17.59 -0.03 -0.39
C LEU A 154 18.56 -1.21 -0.33
N SER A 155 18.85 -1.74 0.87
CA SER A 155 19.78 -2.86 1.06
C SER A 155 19.26 -4.18 0.47
N THR A 156 17.95 -4.36 0.40
CA THR A 156 17.29 -5.56 -0.12
C THR A 156 16.85 -5.45 -1.58
N GLY A 157 16.90 -4.22 -2.16
CA GLY A 157 16.40 -3.94 -3.51
C GLY A 157 14.87 -3.99 -3.63
N LEU A 158 14.13 -3.91 -2.52
CA LEU A 158 12.68 -3.92 -2.50
C LEU A 158 12.11 -2.50 -2.65
N PRO A 159 11.12 -2.27 -3.51
CA PRO A 159 10.44 -0.98 -3.60
C PRO A 159 9.58 -0.69 -2.37
N LEU A 160 9.31 0.60 -2.13
CA LEU A 160 8.52 1.07 -0.99
C LEU A 160 7.09 1.43 -1.39
N ASN A 161 6.13 1.09 -0.52
CA ASN A 161 4.74 1.54 -0.52
C ASN A 161 4.53 2.45 0.70
N VAL A 162 4.35 3.77 0.44
CA VAL A 162 4.56 4.82 1.44
C VAL A 162 3.28 5.53 1.82
N HIS A 163 2.93 5.43 3.10
CA HIS A 163 1.93 6.23 3.78
C HIS A 163 2.45 7.63 4.13
N SER A 164 1.63 8.67 3.97
CA SER A 164 2.11 10.03 4.25
C SER A 164 1.01 11.03 4.68
N ARG A 165 0.10 10.61 5.54
CA ARG A 165 -1.01 11.46 5.98
C ARG A 165 -0.52 12.68 6.77
N GLN A 166 -0.90 13.89 6.29
CA GLN A 166 -0.44 15.18 6.81
C GLN A 166 1.09 15.31 6.93
N ALA A 167 1.84 14.45 6.22
CA ALA A 167 3.29 14.35 6.30
C ALA A 167 3.99 14.28 4.93
N GLY A 168 3.27 14.47 3.82
CA GLY A 168 3.77 14.21 2.46
C GLY A 168 5.09 14.93 2.14
N HIS A 169 5.26 16.19 2.50
CA HIS A 169 6.51 16.93 2.34
C HIS A 169 7.65 16.28 3.15
N HIS A 170 7.38 15.87 4.40
CA HIS A 170 8.40 15.22 5.25
C HIS A 170 8.80 13.85 4.72
N ALA A 171 7.83 13.08 4.22
CA ALA A 171 8.09 11.77 3.61
C ALA A 171 9.00 11.92 2.37
N LEU A 172 8.68 12.84 1.44
CA LEU A 172 9.53 13.11 0.27
C LEU A 172 10.93 13.59 0.63
N THR A 173 11.05 14.40 1.69
CA THR A 173 12.36 14.86 2.18
C THR A 173 13.22 13.67 2.63
N LEU A 174 12.68 12.77 3.45
CA LEU A 174 13.40 11.59 3.91
C LEU A 174 13.76 10.64 2.76
N LEU A 175 12.84 10.38 1.84
CA LEU A 175 13.11 9.54 0.67
C LEU A 175 14.27 10.09 -0.16
N ARG A 176 14.32 11.41 -0.36
CA ARG A 176 15.41 12.08 -1.09
C ARG A 176 16.72 12.03 -0.32
N GLU A 177 16.72 12.30 0.99
CA GLU A 177 17.90 12.22 1.84
C GLU A 177 18.56 10.85 1.82
N GLU A 178 17.74 9.79 1.80
CA GLU A 178 18.21 8.40 1.77
C GLU A 178 18.43 7.86 0.34
N GLY A 179 18.08 8.63 -0.70
CA GLY A 179 18.23 8.22 -2.11
C GLY A 179 17.26 7.15 -2.59
N ALA A 180 16.10 7.02 -1.94
CA ALA A 180 15.07 6.01 -2.26
C ALA A 180 14.12 6.52 -3.35
N THR A 181 14.32 6.05 -4.58
CA THR A 181 13.45 6.38 -5.73
C THR A 181 13.58 5.31 -6.82
N PRO A 182 12.48 4.93 -7.54
CA PRO A 182 11.09 5.35 -7.32
C PRO A 182 10.41 4.63 -6.15
N VAL A 183 9.37 5.24 -5.58
CA VAL A 183 8.47 4.61 -4.59
C VAL A 183 7.01 4.83 -4.97
N LEU A 184 6.08 4.06 -4.39
CA LEU A 184 4.66 4.35 -4.41
C LEU A 184 4.29 5.28 -3.25
N MET A 185 3.80 6.49 -3.57
CA MET A 185 3.11 7.34 -2.61
C MET A 185 1.63 6.98 -2.65
N HIS A 186 1.20 6.06 -1.76
CA HIS A 186 -0.17 5.57 -1.79
C HIS A 186 -1.13 6.62 -1.24
N ALA A 187 -2.38 6.66 -1.75
CA ALA A 187 -3.48 7.52 -1.30
C ALA A 187 -3.05 8.96 -0.94
N PHE A 188 -2.19 9.56 -1.73
CA PHE A 188 -1.48 10.79 -1.37
C PHE A 188 -2.42 12.00 -1.27
N ASP A 189 -2.47 12.63 -0.09
CA ASP A 189 -3.34 13.78 0.23
C ASP A 189 -2.62 15.15 0.20
N GLY A 190 -1.39 15.19 -0.27
CA GLY A 190 -0.54 16.37 -0.22
C GLY A 190 -0.92 17.47 -1.21
N ARG A 191 -0.38 18.68 -0.94
CA ARG A 191 -0.59 19.87 -1.81
C ARG A 191 -0.01 19.63 -3.22
N PRO A 192 -0.57 20.26 -4.27
CA PRO A 192 -0.07 20.12 -5.65
C PRO A 192 1.42 20.38 -5.85
N ALA A 193 2.02 21.29 -5.07
CA ALA A 193 3.46 21.55 -5.12
C ALA A 193 4.27 20.36 -4.65
N VAL A 194 3.79 19.63 -3.63
CA VAL A 194 4.43 18.43 -3.08
C VAL A 194 4.29 17.26 -4.06
N VAL A 195 3.11 17.12 -4.70
CA VAL A 195 2.91 16.13 -5.79
C VAL A 195 3.91 16.37 -6.92
N ARG A 196 4.04 17.62 -7.41
CA ARG A 196 5.02 17.95 -8.46
C ARG A 196 6.44 17.62 -8.04
N GLN A 197 6.80 17.84 -6.78
CA GLN A 197 8.11 17.48 -6.27
C GLN A 197 8.32 15.95 -6.31
N GLY A 198 7.35 15.15 -5.83
CA GLY A 198 7.42 13.69 -5.93
C GLY A 198 7.53 13.18 -7.36
N LEU A 199 6.85 13.83 -8.31
CA LEU A 199 6.98 13.52 -9.74
C LEU A 199 8.39 13.83 -10.29
N MET A 200 9.00 14.95 -9.89
CA MET A 200 10.40 15.28 -10.25
C MET A 200 11.38 14.26 -9.64
N ASP A 201 11.10 13.74 -8.45
CA ASP A 201 11.88 12.70 -7.80
C ASP A 201 11.62 11.29 -8.41
N GLY A 202 10.69 11.19 -9.38
CA GLY A 202 10.39 9.94 -10.12
C GLY A 202 9.38 9.01 -9.44
N HIS A 203 8.70 9.46 -8.39
CA HIS A 203 7.73 8.64 -7.65
C HIS A 203 6.43 8.39 -8.41
N TYR A 204 5.72 7.33 -8.02
CA TYR A 204 4.40 6.97 -8.50
C TYR A 204 3.34 7.32 -7.44
N PHE A 205 2.10 7.50 -7.91
CA PHE A 205 0.96 7.83 -7.06
C PHE A 205 -0.21 6.91 -7.41
N SER A 206 -0.95 6.48 -6.40
CA SER A 206 -2.11 5.62 -6.57
C SER A 206 -3.43 6.39 -6.49
N ILE A 207 -4.45 5.85 -7.13
CA ILE A 207 -5.80 6.39 -7.10
C ILE A 207 -6.77 5.34 -6.59
N ALA A 208 -7.44 5.67 -5.49
CA ALA A 208 -8.42 4.83 -4.81
C ALA A 208 -9.88 5.11 -5.25
N PRO A 209 -10.84 4.20 -4.99
CA PRO A 209 -12.26 4.38 -5.31
C PRO A 209 -12.92 5.59 -4.64
N SER A 210 -12.32 6.11 -3.56
CA SER A 210 -12.73 7.37 -2.92
C SER A 210 -12.70 8.58 -3.85
N ILE A 211 -12.09 8.49 -5.03
CA ILE A 211 -12.13 9.52 -6.09
C ILE A 211 -13.56 9.97 -6.43
N LEU A 212 -14.56 9.10 -6.27
CA LEU A 212 -15.97 9.47 -6.49
C LEU A 212 -16.49 10.53 -5.49
N ARG A 213 -15.88 10.63 -4.31
CA ARG A 213 -16.36 11.52 -3.22
C ARG A 213 -15.28 12.44 -2.66
N ASP A 214 -14.03 12.25 -3.07
CA ASP A 214 -12.89 13.04 -2.59
C ASP A 214 -12.32 13.93 -3.70
N PRO A 215 -12.63 15.25 -3.65
CA PRO A 215 -12.07 16.20 -4.61
C PRO A 215 -10.52 16.28 -4.57
N GLY A 216 -9.89 15.86 -3.47
CA GLY A 216 -8.42 15.76 -3.36
C GLY A 216 -7.88 14.67 -4.25
N MET A 217 -8.49 13.47 -4.20
CA MET A 217 -8.14 12.33 -5.04
C MET A 217 -8.37 12.63 -6.53
N GLU A 218 -9.48 13.32 -6.89
CA GLU A 218 -9.71 13.75 -8.28
C GLU A 218 -8.65 14.75 -8.74
N ARG A 219 -8.26 15.72 -7.90
CA ARG A 219 -7.17 16.65 -8.22
C ARG A 219 -5.83 15.92 -8.40
N LEU A 220 -5.54 14.93 -7.56
CA LEU A 220 -4.35 14.09 -7.71
C LEU A 220 -4.37 13.36 -9.06
N ALA A 221 -5.47 12.67 -9.36
CA ALA A 221 -5.63 11.99 -10.65
C ALA A 221 -5.45 12.93 -11.84
N ARG A 222 -5.95 14.15 -11.76
CA ARG A 222 -5.80 15.18 -12.82
C ARG A 222 -4.35 15.64 -12.97
N LEU A 223 -3.63 15.83 -11.87
CA LEU A 223 -2.28 16.38 -11.83
C LEU A 223 -1.19 15.40 -12.25
N VAL A 224 -1.28 14.15 -11.77
CA VAL A 224 -0.25 13.13 -12.00
C VAL A 224 -0.31 12.62 -13.43
N PRO A 225 0.79 12.62 -14.22
CA PRO A 225 0.81 12.03 -15.56
C PRO A 225 0.44 10.54 -15.55
N LEU A 226 -0.19 10.07 -16.63
CA LEU A 226 -0.69 8.70 -16.71
C LEU A 226 0.42 7.65 -16.55
N ASP A 227 1.65 7.96 -16.97
CA ASP A 227 2.82 7.08 -16.83
C ASP A 227 3.43 7.05 -15.42
N ARG A 228 2.81 7.77 -14.47
CA ARG A 228 3.15 7.80 -13.04
C ARG A 228 1.98 7.43 -12.14
N LEU A 229 0.84 7.02 -12.70
CA LEU A 229 -0.33 6.55 -11.96
C LEU A 229 -0.35 5.04 -11.85
N VAL A 230 -0.74 4.53 -10.69
CA VAL A 230 -1.20 3.16 -10.47
C VAL A 230 -2.59 3.18 -9.84
N LEU A 231 -3.26 2.04 -9.79
CA LEU A 231 -4.57 1.90 -9.18
C LEU A 231 -4.43 1.17 -7.84
N GLU A 232 -5.30 1.54 -6.91
CA GLU A 232 -5.41 0.86 -5.62
C GLU A 232 -6.86 0.85 -5.14
N THR A 233 -7.14 0.06 -4.11
CA THR A 233 -8.40 0.19 -3.38
C THR A 233 -8.22 0.72 -1.97
N ASP A 234 -7.09 0.47 -1.35
CA ASP A 234 -6.88 0.69 0.09
C ASP A 234 -7.97 0.00 0.94
N SER A 235 -8.43 -1.16 0.46
CA SER A 235 -9.46 -1.94 1.18
C SER A 235 -8.94 -2.35 2.57
N PRO A 236 -9.78 -2.26 3.61
CA PRO A 236 -11.21 -1.95 3.65
C PRO A 236 -11.54 -0.44 3.74
N ALA A 237 -10.53 0.44 3.68
CA ALA A 237 -10.70 1.91 3.67
C ALA A 237 -10.98 2.45 2.26
N LEU A 238 -11.01 3.74 2.10
CA LEU A 238 -11.10 4.56 0.88
C LEU A 238 -12.13 4.10 -0.17
N GLY A 239 -13.24 3.50 0.28
CA GLY A 239 -14.35 3.09 -0.58
C GLY A 239 -15.07 4.26 -1.27
N PRO A 240 -15.89 3.95 -2.28
CA PRO A 240 -16.64 4.94 -3.06
C PRO A 240 -17.68 5.67 -2.23
N LYS A 241 -18.16 5.07 -1.13
CA LYS A 241 -19.11 5.65 -0.20
C LYS A 241 -18.52 5.79 1.19
N ALA A 242 -18.78 6.90 1.85
CA ALA A 242 -18.34 7.14 3.21
C ALA A 242 -19.06 6.19 4.19
N GLY A 243 -18.31 5.62 5.15
CA GLY A 243 -18.86 4.75 6.19
C GLY A 243 -19.19 3.32 5.74
N GLU A 244 -18.98 2.98 4.46
CA GLU A 244 -19.07 1.60 3.98
C GLU A 244 -17.67 0.99 3.82
N SER A 245 -17.52 -0.29 4.18
CA SER A 245 -16.29 -1.05 3.96
C SER A 245 -16.01 -1.21 2.47
N ASN A 246 -14.79 -0.99 2.07
CA ASN A 246 -14.33 -1.18 0.70
C ASN A 246 -13.87 -2.62 0.45
N HIS A 247 -13.73 -2.98 -0.84
CA HIS A 247 -13.19 -4.28 -1.25
C HIS A 247 -12.46 -4.17 -2.61
N PRO A 248 -11.49 -5.05 -2.91
CA PRO A 248 -10.66 -4.95 -4.12
C PRO A 248 -11.41 -4.97 -5.46
N ALA A 249 -12.63 -5.52 -5.52
CA ALA A 249 -13.43 -5.46 -6.75
C ALA A 249 -13.81 -4.02 -7.14
N ASN A 250 -13.78 -3.06 -6.20
CA ASN A 250 -14.00 -1.64 -6.49
C ASN A 250 -12.84 -0.97 -7.24
N LEU A 251 -11.74 -1.68 -7.52
CA LEU A 251 -10.63 -1.18 -8.35
C LEU A 251 -11.10 -0.69 -9.72
N THR A 252 -12.16 -1.29 -10.26
CA THR A 252 -12.79 -0.86 -11.52
C THR A 252 -13.34 0.56 -11.46
N ILE A 253 -13.74 1.05 -10.29
CA ILE A 253 -14.18 2.44 -10.08
C ILE A 253 -12.99 3.39 -10.26
N SER A 254 -11.85 3.10 -9.63
CA SER A 254 -10.62 3.89 -9.80
C SER A 254 -10.21 3.95 -11.27
N LEU A 255 -10.26 2.82 -11.97
CA LEU A 255 -9.97 2.72 -13.40
C LEU A 255 -10.87 3.63 -14.24
N GLN A 256 -12.19 3.54 -14.06
CA GLN A 256 -13.19 4.31 -14.82
C GLN A 256 -13.05 5.81 -14.55
N GLU A 257 -12.86 6.19 -13.29
CA GLU A 257 -12.72 7.58 -12.91
C GLU A 257 -11.42 8.21 -13.39
N VAL A 258 -10.30 7.47 -13.37
CA VAL A 258 -9.05 7.93 -13.98
C VAL A 258 -9.23 8.15 -15.48
N ALA A 259 -9.89 7.23 -16.20
CA ALA A 259 -10.19 7.37 -17.62
C ALA A 259 -11.03 8.64 -17.88
N ARG A 260 -12.10 8.85 -17.10
CA ARG A 260 -12.93 10.06 -17.16
C ARG A 260 -12.13 11.34 -16.93
N VAL A 261 -11.33 11.38 -15.87
CA VAL A 261 -10.54 12.58 -15.49
C VAL A 261 -9.44 12.90 -16.50
N LYS A 262 -8.83 11.86 -17.10
CA LYS A 262 -7.78 12.00 -18.12
C LYS A 262 -8.33 12.22 -19.53
N GLY A 263 -9.58 11.91 -19.79
CA GLY A 263 -10.18 12.00 -21.14
C GLY A 263 -9.59 10.96 -22.10
N VAL A 264 -9.26 9.76 -21.61
CA VAL A 264 -8.69 8.65 -22.38
C VAL A 264 -9.56 7.39 -22.21
N SER A 265 -9.32 6.35 -23.00
CA SER A 265 -10.07 5.11 -22.88
C SER A 265 -9.70 4.32 -21.60
N ILE A 266 -10.63 3.47 -21.16
CA ILE A 266 -10.42 2.55 -20.03
C ILE A 266 -9.23 1.61 -20.32
N GLU A 267 -9.13 1.14 -21.56
CA GLU A 267 -8.06 0.26 -22.03
C GLU A 267 -6.69 0.92 -21.96
N GLU A 268 -6.62 2.22 -22.29
CA GLU A 268 -5.38 3.00 -22.20
C GLU A 268 -4.93 3.14 -20.73
N VAL A 269 -5.86 3.48 -19.83
CA VAL A 269 -5.55 3.54 -18.39
C VAL A 269 -5.11 2.19 -17.86
N ALA A 270 -5.85 1.11 -18.16
CA ALA A 270 -5.51 -0.24 -17.70
C ALA A 270 -4.11 -0.67 -18.17
N LYS A 271 -3.78 -0.42 -19.45
CA LYS A 271 -2.46 -0.71 -20.01
C LYS A 271 -1.35 0.12 -19.36
N ALA A 272 -1.59 1.42 -19.17
CA ALA A 272 -0.61 2.31 -18.56
C ALA A 272 -0.32 1.94 -17.10
N THR A 273 -1.37 1.74 -16.29
CA THR A 273 -1.24 1.41 -14.87
C THR A 273 -0.62 0.03 -14.65
N LEU A 274 -0.97 -0.97 -15.48
CA LEU A 274 -0.29 -2.27 -15.47
C LEU A 274 1.22 -2.12 -15.73
N ASN A 275 1.60 -1.38 -16.78
CA ASN A 275 3.01 -1.17 -17.11
C ASN A 275 3.75 -0.40 -16.00
N ASN A 276 3.08 0.56 -15.36
CA ASN A 276 3.64 1.31 -14.24
C ASN A 276 3.86 0.41 -13.02
N SER A 277 2.89 -0.45 -12.68
CA SER A 277 3.04 -1.43 -11.59
C SER A 277 4.20 -2.38 -11.84
N LEU A 278 4.36 -2.88 -13.07
CA LEU A 278 5.49 -3.75 -13.46
C LEU A 278 6.87 -3.06 -13.45
N ARG A 279 6.91 -1.74 -13.64
CA ARG A 279 8.15 -0.94 -13.52
C ARG A 279 8.48 -0.64 -12.07
N LEU A 280 7.46 -0.31 -11.27
CA LEU A 280 7.62 0.06 -9.87
C LEU A 280 7.96 -1.17 -9.00
N PHE A 281 7.35 -2.31 -9.31
CA PHE A 281 7.49 -3.56 -8.56
C PHE A 281 8.06 -4.68 -9.46
N PRO A 282 9.37 -4.72 -9.69
CA PRO A 282 9.99 -5.65 -10.66
C PRO A 282 9.69 -7.13 -10.39
N ASN A 283 9.64 -7.54 -9.10
CA ASN A 283 9.34 -8.91 -8.71
C ASN A 283 7.92 -9.35 -9.12
N LEU A 284 7.02 -8.42 -9.36
CA LEU A 284 5.66 -8.69 -9.79
C LEU A 284 5.62 -9.49 -11.11
N ARG A 285 6.51 -9.17 -12.06
CA ARG A 285 6.61 -9.88 -13.34
C ARG A 285 6.88 -11.37 -13.14
N TYR A 286 7.83 -11.71 -12.27
CA TYR A 286 8.16 -13.10 -11.97
C TYR A 286 6.97 -13.91 -11.46
N HIS A 287 6.19 -13.32 -10.54
CA HIS A 287 5.00 -13.97 -9.98
C HIS A 287 3.88 -14.11 -11.01
N LEU A 288 3.68 -13.12 -11.88
CA LEU A 288 2.67 -13.18 -12.95
C LEU A 288 3.03 -14.22 -14.01
N ASP A 289 4.29 -14.26 -14.47
CA ASP A 289 4.76 -15.21 -15.47
C ASP A 289 4.66 -16.67 -14.95
N SER A 290 5.01 -16.89 -13.70
CA SER A 290 4.88 -18.19 -13.03
C SER A 290 3.41 -18.64 -12.96
N HIS A 291 2.50 -17.72 -12.65
CA HIS A 291 1.07 -18.01 -12.59
C HIS A 291 0.48 -18.32 -13.96
N ILE A 292 0.87 -17.59 -15.01
CA ILE A 292 0.42 -17.83 -16.39
C ILE A 292 0.95 -19.16 -16.90
N SER A 293 2.22 -19.45 -16.67
CA SER A 293 2.87 -20.69 -17.15
C SER A 293 2.25 -21.94 -16.50
N SER A 294 1.89 -21.89 -15.23
CA SER A 294 1.20 -22.98 -14.53
C SER A 294 -0.24 -23.19 -14.99
N ASN A 295 -0.82 -22.22 -15.71
CA ASN A 295 -2.20 -22.23 -16.20
C ASN A 295 -2.33 -22.57 -17.69
N SER A 296 -1.22 -22.76 -18.41
CA SER A 296 -1.28 -23.22 -19.82
C SER A 296 -1.71 -24.69 -19.85
N PRO A 297 -2.76 -25.06 -20.60
CA PRO A 297 -3.13 -26.45 -20.77
C PRO A 297 -2.01 -27.19 -21.52
N CYS A 298 -1.59 -28.37 -21.00
CA CYS A 298 -0.77 -29.32 -21.73
C CYS A 298 -1.50 -29.85 -22.96
#